data_f5e67da01af2dbd10e19f48ab290f2a3
#
_entry.id   f5e67da01af2dbd10e19f48ab290f2a3
#
_cell.length_a   1.000
_cell.length_b   1.000
_cell.length_c   1.000
_cell.angle_alpha   90.00
_cell.angle_beta   90.00
_cell.angle_gamma   90.00
#
_symmetry.space_group_name_H-M   'P 1'
#
loop_
_entity.id
_entity.type
_entity.pdbx_description
1 polymer ?
#
loop_
_entity_poly.entity_id
_entity_poly.type
_entity_poly.pdbx_seq_one_letter_code
_entity_poly.pdbx_strand_id
1 'polypeptide(L)'
;MRGLRNTGQSGGLAGADIDAVKAWAFSTGSSDVVVGTIDTGVDWNHPDLTANIYRNDGDCFDNGIDDDGNGFVDDCHGFNAVAGRGDPIDTYKHGTHVAGTIGAVGNNGLVVVGVNWKRRIPRAMILRRSGRLQDRYILWVLPVRRC
;
A
#
# COMPACT_ATOMS: atom_id res chain seq x y z
N MET A 1 11.51 10.81 -8.47
CA MET A 1 10.23 10.50 -9.17
C MET A 1 9.72 11.76 -9.85
N ARG A 2 9.56 11.75 -11.19
CA ARG A 2 9.12 12.95 -11.95
C ARG A 2 7.69 13.35 -11.61
N GLY A 3 6.81 12.42 -11.31
CA GLY A 3 5.42 12.70 -10.95
C GLY A 3 5.26 13.52 -9.67
N LEU A 4 6.19 13.40 -8.73
CA LEU A 4 6.16 14.15 -7.46
C LEU A 4 6.81 15.53 -7.58
N ARG A 5 7.87 15.65 -8.39
CA ARG A 5 8.58 16.89 -8.70
C ARG A 5 9.22 16.81 -10.08
N ASN A 6 8.86 17.70 -10.97
CA ASN A 6 9.42 17.79 -12.32
C ASN A 6 10.09 19.15 -12.54
N THR A 7 11.41 19.15 -12.62
CA THR A 7 12.23 20.34 -12.89
C THR A 7 12.72 20.39 -14.33
N GLY A 8 12.11 19.60 -15.24
CA GLY A 8 12.57 19.44 -16.62
C GLY A 8 13.62 18.35 -16.80
N GLN A 9 13.95 17.58 -15.75
CA GLN A 9 14.90 16.47 -15.81
C GLN A 9 14.49 15.45 -16.88
N SER A 10 15.48 14.95 -17.60
CA SER A 10 15.30 14.01 -18.72
C SER A 10 14.39 14.55 -19.84
N GLY A 11 14.44 15.87 -20.11
CA GLY A 11 13.70 16.50 -21.20
C GLY A 11 12.20 16.70 -20.98
N GLY A 12 11.70 16.52 -19.75
CA GLY A 12 10.30 16.77 -19.40
C GLY A 12 9.97 18.27 -19.28
N LEU A 13 8.69 18.62 -19.39
CA LEU A 13 8.22 19.97 -19.14
C LEU A 13 8.28 20.27 -17.63
N ALA A 14 9.06 21.27 -17.24
CA ALA A 14 9.16 21.67 -15.83
C ALA A 14 7.78 22.06 -15.26
N GLY A 15 7.48 21.59 -14.05
CA GLY A 15 6.20 21.80 -13.39
C GLY A 15 5.06 20.86 -13.85
N ALA A 16 5.30 19.96 -14.81
CA ALA A 16 4.33 18.92 -15.16
C ALA A 16 4.42 17.76 -14.14
N ASP A 17 3.87 17.99 -12.95
CA ASP A 17 3.85 17.05 -11.83
C ASP A 17 2.60 17.29 -10.94
N ILE A 18 2.46 16.55 -9.84
CA ILE A 18 1.33 16.66 -8.93
C ILE A 18 1.54 17.68 -7.79
N ASP A 19 2.56 18.51 -7.88
CA ASP A 19 2.91 19.51 -6.84
C ASP A 19 3.11 18.91 -5.43
N ALA A 20 3.56 17.66 -5.35
CA ALA A 20 3.71 16.95 -4.07
C ALA A 20 4.60 17.72 -3.09
N VAL A 21 5.67 18.35 -3.57
CA VAL A 21 6.59 19.13 -2.71
C VAL A 21 5.88 20.31 -2.04
N LYS A 22 4.96 20.98 -2.74
CA LYS A 22 4.16 22.05 -2.13
C LYS A 22 3.13 21.47 -1.13
N ALA A 23 2.50 20.34 -1.48
CA ALA A 23 1.57 19.66 -0.59
C ALA A 23 2.25 19.22 0.71
N TRP A 24 3.49 18.73 0.66
CA TRP A 24 4.25 18.32 1.84
C TRP A 24 4.63 19.45 2.78
N ALA A 25 4.62 20.72 2.33
CA ALA A 25 4.75 21.86 3.22
C ALA A 25 3.56 22.00 4.19
N PHE A 26 2.41 21.42 3.84
CA PHE A 26 1.19 21.42 4.68
C PHE A 26 1.01 20.09 5.42
N SER A 27 1.22 18.97 4.75
CA SER A 27 1.05 17.64 5.33
C SER A 27 1.83 16.60 4.56
N THR A 28 2.49 15.70 5.27
CA THR A 28 3.12 14.48 4.72
C THR A 28 2.28 13.23 4.91
N GLY A 29 1.02 13.38 5.33
CA GLY A 29 0.09 12.30 5.64
C GLY A 29 -0.12 12.09 7.14
N SER A 30 -1.02 11.17 7.50
CA SER A 30 -1.32 10.78 8.87
C SER A 30 -1.45 9.27 8.99
N SER A 31 -0.99 8.67 10.08
CA SER A 31 -1.20 7.24 10.41
C SER A 31 -2.68 6.91 10.70
N ASP A 32 -3.52 7.92 10.91
CA ASP A 32 -4.96 7.70 11.18
C ASP A 32 -5.77 7.36 9.93
N VAL A 33 -5.19 7.60 8.76
CA VAL A 33 -5.82 7.27 7.47
C VAL A 33 -5.22 5.98 6.93
N VAL A 34 -6.08 5.02 6.75
CA VAL A 34 -5.77 3.70 6.25
C VAL A 34 -6.15 3.63 4.76
N VAL A 35 -5.26 3.18 3.87
CA VAL A 35 -5.49 3.08 2.41
C VAL A 35 -5.40 1.62 1.98
N GLY A 36 -6.49 0.99 1.54
CA GLY A 36 -6.51 -0.37 0.98
C GLY A 36 -6.01 -0.41 -0.46
N THR A 37 -5.28 -1.46 -0.82
CA THR A 37 -4.95 -1.77 -2.20
C THR A 37 -5.50 -3.14 -2.58
N ILE A 38 -6.15 -3.23 -3.74
CA ILE A 38 -6.58 -4.49 -4.33
C ILE A 38 -5.71 -4.68 -5.57
N ASP A 39 -4.70 -5.54 -5.46
CA ASP A 39 -3.67 -5.67 -6.48
C ASP A 39 -3.05 -7.08 -6.46
N THR A 40 -1.83 -7.24 -6.96
CA THR A 40 -1.08 -8.50 -6.96
C THR A 40 -0.48 -8.89 -5.61
N GLY A 41 -0.71 -8.09 -4.60
CA GLY A 41 -0.13 -8.21 -3.25
C GLY A 41 0.75 -7.02 -2.90
N VAL A 42 1.40 -7.10 -1.76
CA VAL A 42 2.43 -6.13 -1.32
C VAL A 42 3.57 -6.88 -0.66
N ASP A 43 4.81 -6.55 -1.03
CA ASP A 43 5.98 -6.95 -0.26
C ASP A 43 6.06 -6.10 1.02
N TRP A 44 5.36 -6.57 2.04
CA TRP A 44 5.26 -5.90 3.34
C TRP A 44 6.59 -5.90 4.12
N ASN A 45 7.60 -6.69 3.69
CA ASN A 45 8.97 -6.66 4.20
C ASN A 45 9.86 -5.63 3.51
N HIS A 46 9.37 -4.97 2.44
CA HIS A 46 10.16 -4.01 1.71
C HIS A 46 10.62 -2.86 2.63
N PRO A 47 11.93 -2.51 2.67
CA PRO A 47 12.48 -1.54 3.62
C PRO A 47 11.85 -0.13 3.51
N ASP A 48 11.39 0.27 2.32
CA ASP A 48 10.67 1.55 2.12
C ASP A 48 9.20 1.49 2.52
N LEU A 49 8.63 0.31 2.80
CA LEU A 49 7.20 0.12 3.08
C LEU A 49 6.93 -0.32 4.50
N THR A 50 7.75 -1.20 5.06
CA THR A 50 7.52 -1.91 6.33
C THR A 50 7.01 -1.01 7.46
N ALA A 51 7.58 0.20 7.64
CA ALA A 51 7.16 1.12 8.70
C ALA A 51 5.76 1.74 8.47
N ASN A 52 5.26 1.68 7.23
CA ASN A 52 3.96 2.20 6.85
C ASN A 52 2.93 1.09 6.57
N ILE A 53 3.34 -0.18 6.64
CA ILE A 53 2.41 -1.30 6.49
C ILE A 53 1.48 -1.38 7.70
N TYR A 54 0.20 -1.54 7.43
CA TYR A 54 -0.77 -1.86 8.48
C TYR A 54 -0.54 -3.28 9.00
N ARG A 55 -0.73 -3.45 10.27
CA ARG A 55 -0.72 -4.75 10.91
C ARG A 55 -2.02 -4.95 11.69
N ASN A 56 -2.68 -6.06 11.46
CA ASN A 56 -3.81 -6.51 12.25
C ASN A 56 -3.29 -7.35 13.42
N ASP A 57 -2.96 -6.69 14.53
CA ASP A 57 -2.39 -7.37 15.70
C ASP A 57 -3.35 -8.38 16.34
N GLY A 58 -4.65 -8.29 16.03
CA GLY A 58 -5.67 -9.24 16.49
C GLY A 58 -5.60 -10.60 15.80
N ASP A 59 -4.93 -10.70 14.64
CA ASP A 59 -4.90 -11.92 13.82
C ASP A 59 -3.52 -12.16 13.17
N CYS A 60 -2.48 -12.14 14.00
CA CYS A 60 -1.08 -12.32 13.59
C CYS A 60 -0.44 -13.62 14.08
N PHE A 61 -1.21 -14.64 14.41
CA PHE A 61 -0.69 -15.85 15.06
C PHE A 61 -0.35 -16.97 14.07
N ASP A 62 -0.73 -16.89 12.80
CA ASP A 62 -0.52 -17.91 11.74
C ASP A 62 -0.93 -19.31 12.22
N ASN A 63 -2.12 -19.38 12.84
CA ASN A 63 -2.64 -20.58 13.49
C ASN A 63 -3.81 -21.24 12.72
N GLY A 64 -4.23 -20.64 11.59
CA GLY A 64 -5.34 -21.07 10.76
C GLY A 64 -6.72 -20.74 11.34
N ILE A 65 -6.79 -19.82 12.30
CA ILE A 65 -8.02 -19.38 12.96
C ILE A 65 -8.19 -17.88 12.68
N ASP A 66 -9.42 -17.44 12.51
CA ASP A 66 -9.81 -16.03 12.50
C ASP A 66 -9.95 -15.57 13.97
N ASP A 67 -8.84 -15.10 14.56
CA ASP A 67 -8.77 -14.80 15.99
C ASP A 67 -9.53 -13.52 16.37
N ASP A 68 -9.71 -12.58 15.44
CA ASP A 68 -10.45 -11.32 15.68
C ASP A 68 -11.91 -11.36 15.19
N GLY A 69 -12.33 -12.46 14.55
CA GLY A 69 -13.71 -12.69 14.10
C GLY A 69 -14.15 -11.79 12.95
N ASN A 70 -13.20 -11.29 12.14
CA ASN A 70 -13.50 -10.36 11.04
C ASN A 70 -13.86 -11.07 9.73
N GLY A 71 -13.80 -12.40 9.66
CA GLY A 71 -14.10 -13.23 8.50
C GLY A 71 -12.89 -13.56 7.62
N PHE A 72 -11.67 -13.18 8.03
CA PHE A 72 -10.44 -13.43 7.29
C PHE A 72 -9.41 -14.11 8.21
N VAL A 73 -8.99 -15.31 7.87
CA VAL A 73 -8.05 -16.11 8.66
C VAL A 73 -6.63 -15.59 8.47
N ASP A 74 -5.88 -15.41 9.58
CA ASP A 74 -4.46 -15.04 9.62
C ASP A 74 -4.14 -13.75 8.82
N ASP A 75 -5.03 -12.74 8.85
CA ASP A 75 -4.95 -11.56 7.97
C ASP A 75 -4.03 -10.43 8.49
N CYS A 76 -2.96 -10.78 9.19
CA CYS A 76 -2.00 -9.88 9.82
C CYS A 76 -1.59 -8.68 8.95
N HIS A 77 -1.24 -8.89 7.69
CA HIS A 77 -0.83 -7.87 6.72
C HIS A 77 -1.83 -7.69 5.58
N GLY A 78 -2.95 -8.40 5.63
CA GLY A 78 -3.98 -8.41 4.62
C GLY A 78 -4.38 -9.82 4.21
N PHE A 79 -5.16 -9.93 3.15
CA PHE A 79 -5.79 -11.17 2.76
C PHE A 79 -5.54 -11.52 1.30
N ASN A 80 -5.18 -12.76 1.04
CA ASN A 80 -5.05 -13.34 -0.28
C ASN A 80 -6.35 -14.05 -0.67
N ALA A 81 -7.25 -13.36 -1.37
CA ALA A 81 -8.54 -13.90 -1.75
C ALA A 81 -8.47 -15.06 -2.75
N VAL A 82 -7.34 -15.25 -3.42
CA VAL A 82 -7.09 -16.39 -4.32
C VAL A 82 -6.76 -17.63 -3.53
N ALA A 83 -5.94 -17.50 -2.49
CA ALA A 83 -5.54 -18.59 -1.61
C ALA A 83 -6.54 -18.83 -0.46
N GLY A 84 -7.43 -17.86 -0.19
CA GLY A 84 -8.39 -17.91 0.89
C GLY A 84 -7.77 -17.82 2.28
N ARG A 85 -6.63 -17.11 2.41
CA ARG A 85 -5.88 -16.99 3.67
C ARG A 85 -5.14 -15.67 3.77
N GLY A 86 -4.64 -15.30 4.94
CA GLY A 86 -3.63 -14.27 5.12
C GLY A 86 -2.40 -14.53 4.24
N ASP A 87 -1.42 -13.69 4.24
CA ASP A 87 -0.23 -13.71 3.38
C ASP A 87 -0.47 -13.10 1.98
N PRO A 88 -0.62 -11.76 1.92
CA PRO A 88 -0.79 -11.04 0.67
C PRO A 88 0.54 -10.71 -0.01
N ILE A 89 1.59 -11.52 0.14
CA ILE A 89 2.91 -11.25 -0.43
C ILE A 89 2.85 -11.11 -1.96
N ASP A 90 3.45 -10.04 -2.47
CA ASP A 90 3.46 -9.75 -3.90
C ASP A 90 4.54 -10.56 -4.63
N THR A 91 4.13 -11.41 -5.55
CA THR A 91 5.01 -12.19 -6.42
C THR A 91 5.20 -11.56 -7.81
N TYR A 92 4.47 -10.50 -8.13
CA TYR A 92 4.47 -9.82 -9.44
C TYR A 92 5.07 -8.41 -9.41
N LYS A 93 5.35 -7.87 -8.23
CA LYS A 93 5.92 -6.53 -7.99
C LYS A 93 5.01 -5.34 -8.34
N HIS A 94 3.86 -5.54 -8.98
CA HIS A 94 2.97 -4.45 -9.37
C HIS A 94 2.32 -3.79 -8.15
N GLY A 95 1.66 -4.56 -7.30
CA GLY A 95 1.02 -4.03 -6.08
C GLY A 95 2.02 -3.41 -5.11
N THR A 96 3.23 -3.96 -5.01
CA THR A 96 4.32 -3.36 -4.24
C THR A 96 4.72 -1.99 -4.78
N HIS A 97 4.81 -1.85 -6.11
CA HIS A 97 5.11 -0.57 -6.75
C HIS A 97 3.99 0.45 -6.51
N VAL A 98 2.72 0.02 -6.61
CA VAL A 98 1.55 0.88 -6.30
C VAL A 98 1.56 1.31 -4.84
N ALA A 99 1.80 0.38 -3.91
CA ALA A 99 1.92 0.68 -2.48
C ALA A 99 3.06 1.68 -2.21
N GLY A 100 4.20 1.52 -2.89
CA GLY A 100 5.32 2.46 -2.82
C GLY A 100 4.95 3.87 -3.29
N THR A 101 4.19 3.98 -4.36
CA THR A 101 3.70 5.27 -4.87
C THR A 101 2.75 5.94 -3.87
N ILE A 102 1.89 5.16 -3.21
CA ILE A 102 0.94 5.66 -2.21
C ILE A 102 1.67 6.12 -0.96
N GLY A 103 2.55 5.28 -0.40
CA GLY A 103 3.00 5.45 0.96
C GLY A 103 4.38 4.88 1.30
N ALA A 104 5.34 4.88 0.37
CA ALA A 104 6.72 4.63 0.76
C ALA A 104 7.19 5.70 1.75
N VAL A 105 7.99 5.27 2.72
CA VAL A 105 8.48 6.13 3.82
C VAL A 105 9.30 7.27 3.26
N GLY A 106 8.95 8.51 3.62
CA GLY A 106 9.71 9.67 3.19
C GLY A 106 10.91 9.95 4.10
N ASN A 107 11.96 10.55 3.52
CA ASN A 107 13.14 11.04 4.24
C ASN A 107 13.90 9.96 5.05
N ASN A 108 13.92 8.74 4.57
CA ASN A 108 14.60 7.60 5.20
C ASN A 108 15.95 7.25 4.53
N GLY A 109 16.36 8.02 3.51
CA GLY A 109 17.61 7.79 2.78
C GLY A 109 17.57 6.62 1.80
N LEU A 110 16.40 6.02 1.57
CA LEU A 110 16.19 4.91 0.64
C LEU A 110 15.66 5.39 -0.71
N VAL A 111 15.33 4.43 -1.59
CA VAL A 111 15.22 4.63 -3.05
C VAL A 111 14.00 5.44 -3.46
N VAL A 112 12.86 5.27 -2.79
CA VAL A 112 11.60 5.89 -3.21
C VAL A 112 10.92 6.63 -2.05
N VAL A 113 10.05 7.57 -2.42
CA VAL A 113 9.17 8.27 -1.50
C VAL A 113 7.75 8.20 -2.04
N GLY A 114 6.79 7.88 -1.20
CA GLY A 114 5.37 7.91 -1.55
C GLY A 114 4.78 9.32 -1.53
N VAL A 115 3.57 9.45 -2.05
CA VAL A 115 2.78 10.69 -1.92
C VAL A 115 2.57 11.03 -0.44
N ASN A 116 2.40 10.01 0.39
CA ASN A 116 2.24 10.13 1.84
C ASN A 116 3.38 9.43 2.54
N TRP A 117 4.11 10.14 3.41
CA TRP A 117 5.30 9.61 4.08
C TRP A 117 5.00 8.85 5.36
N LYS A 118 3.88 9.18 6.00
CA LYS A 118 3.44 8.62 7.27
C LYS A 118 2.03 8.11 7.10
N ARG A 119 1.86 6.90 6.64
CA ARG A 119 0.55 6.26 6.51
C ARG A 119 0.62 4.81 6.92
N ARG A 120 -0.48 4.30 7.44
CA ARG A 120 -0.69 2.87 7.47
C ARG A 120 -1.24 2.47 6.10
N ILE A 121 -0.43 1.78 5.29
CA ILE A 121 -0.89 1.08 4.09
C ILE A 121 -1.54 -0.21 4.60
N PRO A 122 -2.87 -0.32 4.54
CA PRO A 122 -3.53 -1.48 5.10
C PRO A 122 -3.79 -2.54 4.06
N ARG A 123 -4.12 -3.68 4.58
CA ARG A 123 -4.71 -4.84 3.92
C ARG A 123 -4.54 -4.86 2.41
N ALA A 124 -3.46 -5.45 1.94
CA ALA A 124 -3.38 -5.86 0.56
C ALA A 124 -4.39 -7.00 0.34
N MET A 125 -5.35 -6.80 -0.53
CA MET A 125 -6.22 -7.87 -0.98
C MET A 125 -5.77 -8.32 -2.36
N ILE A 126 -5.31 -9.56 -2.49
CA ILE A 126 -4.96 -10.13 -3.77
C ILE A 126 -6.25 -10.66 -4.42
N LEU A 127 -6.64 -10.06 -5.53
CA LEU A 127 -7.66 -10.60 -6.42
C LEU A 127 -6.99 -11.06 -7.71
N ARG A 128 -6.56 -12.31 -7.78
CA ARG A 128 -6.11 -12.92 -9.02
C ARG A 128 -7.18 -13.85 -9.57
N ARG A 129 -7.75 -13.50 -10.71
CA ARG A 129 -8.53 -14.44 -11.51
C ARG A 129 -7.60 -15.16 -12.49
N SER A 130 -7.63 -16.49 -12.47
CA SER A 130 -6.84 -17.31 -13.39
C SER A 130 -7.08 -16.93 -14.84
N GLY A 131 -6.05 -16.54 -15.58
CA GLY A 131 -5.94 -16.78 -17.02
C GLY A 131 -6.28 -15.67 -17.99
N ARG A 132 -6.71 -14.47 -17.64
CA ARG A 132 -6.77 -13.31 -18.57
C ARG A 132 -6.63 -12.00 -17.81
N LEU A 133 -5.69 -11.17 -18.26
CA LEU A 133 -5.53 -9.76 -17.91
C LEU A 133 -6.80 -9.00 -18.31
N GLN A 134 -7.67 -8.73 -17.36
CA GLN A 134 -8.61 -7.63 -17.44
C GLN A 134 -8.51 -6.89 -16.11
N ASP A 135 -7.62 -5.91 -16.13
CA ASP A 135 -7.33 -5.01 -15.05
C ASP A 135 -8.55 -4.15 -14.75
N ARG A 136 -9.34 -4.53 -13.78
CA ARG A 136 -10.27 -3.61 -13.11
C ARG A 136 -9.81 -3.47 -11.66
N TYR A 137 -8.96 -2.49 -11.44
CA TYR A 137 -8.56 -2.08 -10.10
C TYR A 137 -9.71 -1.29 -9.47
N ILE A 138 -10.17 -1.75 -8.32
CA ILE A 138 -11.13 -1.00 -7.52
C ILE A 138 -10.40 -0.52 -6.28
N LEU A 139 -10.15 0.78 -6.21
CA LEU A 139 -9.64 1.41 -5.01
C LEU A 139 -10.82 1.66 -4.05
N TRP A 140 -10.89 0.89 -2.98
CA TRP A 140 -11.83 1.14 -1.90
C TRP A 140 -11.13 1.93 -0.80
N VAL A 141 -11.57 3.16 -0.57
CA VAL A 141 -11.25 3.90 0.64
C VAL A 141 -12.34 3.56 1.65
N LEU A 142 -12.06 2.64 2.55
CA LEU A 142 -12.97 2.31 3.63
C LEU A 142 -12.80 3.33 4.76
N PRO A 143 -13.87 3.98 5.22
CA PRO A 143 -13.80 4.76 6.44
C PRO A 143 -13.55 3.81 7.61
N VAL A 144 -12.43 3.97 8.29
CA VAL A 144 -12.18 3.28 9.56
C VAL A 144 -13.20 3.81 10.56
N ARG A 145 -14.20 2.99 10.92
CA ARG A 145 -15.02 3.30 12.08
C ARG A 145 -14.13 3.18 13.31
N ARG A 146 -13.99 4.28 14.04
CA ARG A 146 -13.43 4.22 15.38
C ARG A 146 -14.39 3.41 16.24
N CYS A 147 -13.89 2.31 16.81
CA CYS A 147 -14.53 1.69 17.98
C CYS A 147 -14.28 2.52 19.20
#